data_06932c0ecb88f90966e6f11337eaa797
#
_entry.id   06932c0ecb88f90966e6f11337eaa797
#
_cell.length_a   1.000
_cell.length_b   1.000
_cell.length_c   1.000
_cell.angle_alpha   90.00
_cell.angle_beta   90.00
_cell.angle_gamma   90.00
#
_symmetry.space_group_name_H-M   'P 1'
#
loop_
_entity.id
_entity.type
_entity.pdbx_description
1 polymer ?
#
loop_
_entity_poly.entity_id
_entity_poly.type
_entity_poly.pdbx_seq_one_letter_code
_entity_poly.pdbx_strand_id
1 'polypeptide(L)'
;MQNRRDQHPYNVAYYAAHREEEIQRVRIRQAATLDFLRDLRRQPCQDCSGTFPPWVMDFDHRDPHEKKFSLSAGKVLLKPRAALLEEIAKCDIVCANCHAVRSYEWVKANKATLTWFAVGVSSRIEEKRAYWKANVDLLAKLRDVPCLDSGRRFPFYVLQFDHRDPTQKRYTVSQMISHAGPETILAEVAKCDIVCANCHRDRTFRRRPASAGVL
;
A
#
# COMPACT_ATOMS: atom_id res chain seq x y z
N MET A 1 1.76 -36.17 29.70
CA MET A 1 1.70 -35.25 28.55
C MET A 1 0.35 -35.42 27.87
N GLN A 2 -0.63 -34.52 28.09
CA GLN A 2 -1.92 -34.56 27.43
C GLN A 2 -1.75 -34.24 25.93
N ASN A 3 -2.32 -35.11 25.09
CA ASN A 3 -2.15 -35.06 23.64
C ASN A 3 -2.92 -33.83 23.07
N ARG A 4 -2.35 -33.07 22.11
CA ARG A 4 -2.99 -31.92 21.43
C ARG A 4 -4.40 -32.22 20.87
N ARG A 5 -4.69 -33.49 20.58
CA ARG A 5 -6.01 -33.95 20.10
C ARG A 5 -7.10 -33.88 21.16
N ASP A 6 -6.76 -34.06 22.44
CA ASP A 6 -7.74 -34.08 23.54
C ASP A 6 -8.17 -32.67 23.97
N GLN A 7 -7.41 -31.63 23.60
CA GLN A 7 -7.75 -30.22 23.89
C GLN A 7 -8.72 -29.60 22.85
N HIS A 8 -8.93 -30.25 21.70
CA HIS A 8 -9.75 -29.69 20.62
C HIS A 8 -11.22 -29.48 20.99
N PRO A 9 -11.96 -30.46 21.59
CA PRO A 9 -13.34 -30.27 22.00
C PRO A 9 -13.52 -29.21 23.08
N TYR A 10 -12.61 -29.19 24.07
CA TYR A 10 -12.61 -28.15 25.10
C TYR A 10 -12.41 -26.76 24.51
N ASN A 11 -11.45 -26.59 23.60
CA ASN A 11 -11.20 -25.32 22.94
C ASN A 11 -12.40 -24.86 22.12
N VAL A 12 -13.08 -25.77 21.40
CA VAL A 12 -14.28 -25.45 20.63
C VAL A 12 -15.42 -24.97 21.52
N ALA A 13 -15.70 -25.69 22.63
CA ALA A 13 -16.73 -25.32 23.59
C ALA A 13 -16.39 -23.99 24.29
N TYR A 14 -15.13 -23.80 24.70
CA TYR A 14 -14.65 -22.56 25.29
C TYR A 14 -14.84 -21.37 24.34
N TYR A 15 -14.38 -21.49 23.09
CA TYR A 15 -14.54 -20.41 22.08
C TYR A 15 -16.01 -20.15 21.73
N ALA A 16 -16.88 -21.17 21.76
CA ALA A 16 -18.30 -20.97 21.54
C ALA A 16 -18.94 -20.14 22.67
N ALA A 17 -18.54 -20.41 23.92
CA ALA A 17 -19.04 -19.71 25.11
C ALA A 17 -18.47 -18.28 25.26
N HIS A 18 -17.21 -18.05 24.87
CA HIS A 18 -16.50 -16.78 25.10
C HIS A 18 -16.16 -16.01 23.82
N ARG A 19 -16.81 -16.34 22.70
CA ARG A 19 -16.49 -15.79 21.36
C ARG A 19 -16.48 -14.27 21.33
N GLU A 20 -17.48 -13.64 21.91
CA GLU A 20 -17.60 -12.18 21.88
C GLU A 20 -16.48 -11.50 22.71
N GLU A 21 -16.17 -12.04 23.87
CA GLU A 21 -15.09 -11.57 24.74
C GLU A 21 -13.72 -11.68 24.06
N GLU A 22 -13.45 -12.80 23.36
CA GLU A 22 -12.22 -13.02 22.63
C GLU A 22 -12.10 -12.06 21.43
N ILE A 23 -13.19 -11.85 20.69
CA ILE A 23 -13.25 -10.87 19.59
C ILE A 23 -12.93 -9.47 20.15
N GLN A 24 -13.56 -9.08 21.25
CA GLN A 24 -13.35 -7.77 21.85
C GLN A 24 -11.91 -7.61 22.36
N ARG A 25 -11.34 -8.62 22.97
CA ARG A 25 -9.94 -8.64 23.42
C ARG A 25 -8.96 -8.45 22.26
N VAL A 26 -9.21 -9.14 21.13
CA VAL A 26 -8.41 -8.99 19.91
C VAL A 26 -8.55 -7.56 19.34
N ARG A 27 -9.76 -7.01 19.29
CA ARG A 27 -10.01 -5.62 18.80
C ARG A 27 -9.26 -4.59 19.64
N ILE A 28 -9.31 -4.69 20.96
CA ILE A 28 -8.59 -3.78 21.89
C ILE A 28 -7.08 -3.85 21.62
N ARG A 29 -6.51 -5.05 21.50
CA ARG A 29 -5.08 -5.22 21.19
C ARG A 29 -4.70 -4.66 19.83
N GLN A 30 -5.54 -4.87 18.83
CA GLN A 30 -5.34 -4.32 17.48
C GLN A 30 -5.38 -2.78 17.49
N ALA A 31 -6.35 -2.19 18.18
CA ALA A 31 -6.46 -0.75 18.33
C ALA A 31 -5.21 -0.15 19.00
N ALA A 32 -4.77 -0.74 20.12
CA ALA A 32 -3.54 -0.30 20.82
C ALA A 32 -2.30 -0.39 19.92
N THR A 33 -2.20 -1.44 19.08
CA THR A 33 -1.10 -1.58 18.12
C THR A 33 -1.17 -0.51 17.02
N LEU A 34 -2.36 -0.21 16.53
CA LEU A 34 -2.58 0.86 15.53
C LEU A 34 -2.19 2.23 16.08
N ASP A 35 -2.63 2.55 17.28
CA ASP A 35 -2.32 3.82 17.93
C ASP A 35 -0.81 3.96 18.14
N PHE A 36 -0.15 2.91 18.59
CA PHE A 36 1.30 2.88 18.70
C PHE A 36 2.02 3.13 17.37
N LEU A 37 1.61 2.45 16.29
CA LEU A 37 2.20 2.65 14.96
C LEU A 37 1.89 4.05 14.39
N ARG A 38 0.74 4.61 14.74
CA ARG A 38 0.33 5.97 14.36
C ARG A 38 1.17 7.01 15.09
N ASP A 39 1.41 6.84 16.38
CA ASP A 39 2.21 7.76 17.17
C ASP A 39 3.66 7.82 16.68
N LEU A 40 4.26 6.69 16.33
CA LEU A 40 5.59 6.65 15.72
C LEU A 40 5.67 7.41 14.39
N ARG A 41 4.56 7.51 13.63
CA ARG A 41 4.50 8.28 12.39
C ARG A 41 4.28 9.78 12.59
N ARG A 42 4.14 10.27 13.83
CA ARG A 42 3.98 11.70 14.16
C ARG A 42 5.33 12.43 14.20
N GLN A 43 6.10 12.28 13.15
CA GLN A 43 7.40 12.95 13.01
C GLN A 43 7.57 13.47 11.58
N PRO A 44 8.49 14.42 11.34
CA PRO A 44 8.79 14.89 9.99
C PRO A 44 9.25 13.74 9.09
N CYS A 45 8.95 13.86 7.79
CA CYS A 45 9.46 12.95 6.77
C CYS A 45 10.98 13.00 6.72
N GLN A 46 11.65 11.85 6.78
CA GLN A 46 13.10 11.74 6.75
C GLN A 46 13.73 12.37 5.49
N ASP A 47 13.04 12.33 4.34
CA ASP A 47 13.60 12.81 3.07
C ASP A 47 13.30 14.28 2.79
N CYS A 48 12.05 14.73 2.97
CA CYS A 48 11.66 16.10 2.63
C CYS A 48 11.45 17.00 3.84
N SER A 49 11.63 16.50 5.06
CA SER A 49 11.42 17.19 6.34
C SER A 49 10.01 17.78 6.52
N GLY A 50 9.07 17.50 5.60
CA GLY A 50 7.69 17.93 5.71
C GLY A 50 6.93 17.19 6.81
N THR A 51 6.04 17.90 7.49
CA THR A 51 5.15 17.32 8.52
C THR A 51 3.81 16.96 7.90
N PHE A 52 3.38 15.72 8.06
CA PHE A 52 2.15 15.19 7.49
C PHE A 52 1.37 14.40 8.54
N PRO A 53 0.04 14.22 8.34
CA PRO A 53 -0.74 13.33 9.18
C PRO A 53 -0.21 11.89 9.16
N PRO A 54 -0.33 11.13 10.26
CA PRO A 54 0.21 9.76 10.35
C PRO A 54 -0.26 8.78 9.27
N TRP A 55 -1.45 8.98 8.68
CA TRP A 55 -1.96 8.15 7.60
C TRP A 55 -1.33 8.42 6.23
N VAL A 56 -0.58 9.52 6.12
CA VAL A 56 0.22 9.86 4.93
C VAL A 56 1.65 9.33 5.04
N MET A 57 2.08 8.91 6.24
CA MET A 57 3.44 8.48 6.54
C MET A 57 3.57 6.95 6.47
N ASP A 58 4.71 6.48 5.96
CA ASP A 58 5.07 5.06 5.83
C ASP A 58 6.33 4.72 6.61
N PHE A 59 6.41 3.46 7.04
CA PHE A 59 7.68 2.81 7.40
C PHE A 59 8.27 2.20 6.11
N ASP A 60 9.36 2.76 5.63
CA ASP A 60 10.06 2.32 4.42
C ASP A 60 11.40 1.66 4.79
N HIS A 61 11.57 0.38 4.40
CA HIS A 61 12.79 -0.35 4.72
C HIS A 61 13.98 0.24 3.95
N ARG A 62 15.06 0.58 4.68
CA ARG A 62 16.32 1.05 4.07
C ARG A 62 16.91 0.03 3.12
N ASP A 63 16.85 -1.27 3.49
CA ASP A 63 17.17 -2.40 2.62
C ASP A 63 15.94 -3.32 2.50
N PRO A 64 15.31 -3.42 1.31
CA PRO A 64 14.17 -4.30 1.07
C PRO A 64 14.48 -5.80 1.31
N HIS A 65 15.75 -6.23 1.23
CA HIS A 65 16.15 -7.61 1.46
C HIS A 65 16.14 -8.00 2.94
N GLU A 66 16.25 -7.03 3.85
CA GLU A 66 16.15 -7.25 5.30
C GLU A 66 14.72 -7.30 5.83
N LYS A 67 13.74 -7.05 4.98
CA LYS A 67 12.32 -7.02 5.33
C LYS A 67 11.82 -8.40 5.73
N LYS A 68 11.44 -8.57 7.01
CA LYS A 68 10.81 -9.81 7.51
C LYS A 68 9.30 -9.82 7.24
N PHE A 69 8.62 -8.67 7.35
CA PHE A 69 7.17 -8.53 7.09
C PHE A 69 6.78 -7.07 6.79
N SER A 70 5.59 -6.90 6.21
CA SER A 70 5.04 -5.57 5.93
C SER A 70 4.47 -4.92 7.18
N LEU A 71 4.83 -3.65 7.45
CA LEU A 71 4.30 -2.83 8.53
C LEU A 71 2.97 -2.14 8.19
N SER A 72 2.47 -2.30 6.95
CA SER A 72 1.22 -1.69 6.46
C SER A 72 0.03 -2.65 6.40
N ALA A 73 0.25 -3.96 6.54
CA ALA A 73 -0.80 -4.97 6.39
C ALA A 73 -1.54 -5.25 7.71
N GLY A 74 -2.82 -5.65 7.62
CA GLY A 74 -3.63 -5.98 8.80
C GLY A 74 -3.02 -7.07 9.71
N LYS A 75 -2.23 -7.99 9.15
CA LYS A 75 -1.51 -9.02 9.93
C LYS A 75 -0.47 -8.47 10.91
N VAL A 76 0.02 -7.24 10.72
CA VAL A 76 0.96 -6.58 11.63
C VAL A 76 0.34 -6.36 13.02
N LEU A 77 -0.97 -6.17 13.09
CA LEU A 77 -1.71 -5.88 14.32
C LEU A 77 -1.70 -7.04 15.33
N LEU A 78 -1.36 -8.24 14.88
CA LEU A 78 -1.27 -9.44 15.71
C LEU A 78 0.17 -9.75 16.15
N LYS A 79 1.16 -8.98 15.66
CA LYS A 79 2.57 -9.20 16.01
C LYS A 79 2.87 -8.72 17.43
N PRO A 80 3.79 -9.40 18.15
CA PRO A 80 4.32 -8.90 19.42
C PRO A 80 5.01 -7.55 19.23
N ARG A 81 4.89 -6.66 20.24
CA ARG A 81 5.48 -5.32 20.19
C ARG A 81 6.99 -5.32 19.96
N ALA A 82 7.71 -6.28 20.57
CA ALA A 82 9.14 -6.44 20.37
C ALA A 82 9.48 -6.70 18.88
N ALA A 83 8.76 -7.62 18.22
CA ALA A 83 8.97 -7.91 16.81
C ALA A 83 8.63 -6.69 15.90
N LEU A 84 7.64 -5.87 16.29
CA LEU A 84 7.33 -4.62 15.58
C LEU A 84 8.48 -3.62 15.71
N LEU A 85 9.04 -3.44 16.89
CA LEU A 85 10.15 -2.52 17.13
C LEU A 85 11.41 -2.95 16.38
N GLU A 86 11.73 -4.25 16.36
CA GLU A 86 12.85 -4.80 15.57
C GLU A 86 12.69 -4.52 14.08
N GLU A 87 11.48 -4.65 13.55
CA GLU A 87 11.23 -4.40 12.12
C GLU A 87 11.24 -2.89 11.80
N ILE A 88 10.64 -2.07 12.68
CA ILE A 88 10.63 -0.61 12.55
C ILE A 88 12.05 -0.02 12.60
N ALA A 89 12.93 -0.58 13.43
CA ALA A 89 14.32 -0.14 13.52
C ALA A 89 15.10 -0.21 12.19
N LYS A 90 14.63 -1.02 11.22
CA LYS A 90 15.20 -1.12 9.86
C LYS A 90 14.61 -0.12 8.87
N CYS A 91 13.62 0.66 9.30
CA CYS A 91 12.86 1.55 8.42
C CYS A 91 13.21 3.02 8.67
N ASP A 92 13.04 3.81 7.62
CA ASP A 92 12.87 5.25 7.73
C ASP A 92 11.37 5.57 7.73
N ILE A 93 10.99 6.68 8.36
CA ILE A 93 9.63 7.19 8.30
C ILE A 93 9.57 8.29 7.26
N VAL A 94 8.89 8.00 6.15
CA VAL A 94 8.81 8.87 4.99
C VAL A 94 7.36 9.13 4.59
N CYS A 95 7.07 10.26 3.95
CA CYS A 95 5.75 10.50 3.41
C CYS A 95 5.49 9.66 2.14
N ALA A 96 4.23 9.46 1.77
CA ALA A 96 3.86 8.63 0.64
C ALA A 96 4.48 9.10 -0.69
N ASN A 97 4.70 10.41 -0.86
CA ASN A 97 5.39 10.92 -2.05
C ASN A 97 6.87 10.49 -2.07
N CYS A 98 7.59 10.65 -0.96
CA CYS A 98 8.99 10.23 -0.86
C CYS A 98 9.13 8.71 -0.99
N HIS A 99 8.22 7.95 -0.38
CA HIS A 99 8.18 6.49 -0.54
C HIS A 99 7.97 6.08 -2.01
N ALA A 100 7.12 6.78 -2.76
CA ALA A 100 6.95 6.53 -4.20
C ALA A 100 8.23 6.82 -4.99
N VAL A 101 8.97 7.87 -4.64
CA VAL A 101 10.28 8.18 -5.25
C VAL A 101 11.28 7.06 -4.96
N ARG A 102 11.48 6.68 -3.70
CA ARG A 102 12.40 5.60 -3.30
C ARG A 102 12.09 4.29 -4.02
N SER A 103 10.79 3.92 -4.05
CA SER A 103 10.34 2.69 -4.71
C SER A 103 10.65 2.71 -6.21
N TYR A 104 10.42 3.83 -6.89
CA TYR A 104 10.72 3.97 -8.32
C TYR A 104 12.21 3.88 -8.60
N GLU A 105 13.05 4.60 -7.85
CA GLU A 105 14.51 4.59 -8.02
C GLU A 105 15.10 3.20 -7.72
N TRP A 106 14.59 2.50 -6.69
CA TRP A 106 15.00 1.14 -6.40
C TRP A 106 14.67 0.17 -7.55
N VAL A 107 13.45 0.21 -8.09
CA VAL A 107 13.05 -0.61 -9.24
C VAL A 107 13.90 -0.28 -10.46
N LYS A 108 14.17 1.00 -10.72
CA LYS A 108 15.00 1.46 -11.83
C LYS A 108 16.44 0.94 -11.71
N ALA A 109 17.03 1.01 -10.52
CA ALA A 109 18.39 0.54 -10.25
C ALA A 109 18.51 -1.00 -10.37
N ASN A 110 17.45 -1.74 -9.99
CA ASN A 110 17.45 -3.21 -9.97
C ASN A 110 16.79 -3.83 -11.22
N LYS A 111 16.45 -3.03 -12.25
CA LYS A 111 15.76 -3.51 -13.46
C LYS A 111 16.52 -4.63 -14.19
N ALA A 112 17.83 -4.60 -14.19
CA ALA A 112 18.66 -5.63 -14.82
C ALA A 112 18.50 -7.00 -14.15
N THR A 113 18.37 -7.05 -12.83
CA THR A 113 18.14 -8.30 -12.08
C THR A 113 16.72 -8.85 -12.28
N LEU A 114 15.75 -7.99 -12.58
CA LEU A 114 14.36 -8.37 -12.85
C LEU A 114 14.14 -8.88 -14.29
N THR A 115 15.09 -8.65 -15.21
CA THR A 115 14.97 -9.01 -16.63
C THR A 115 15.64 -10.36 -16.99
N TRP A 116 16.34 -11.03 -16.08
CA TRP A 116 17.06 -12.29 -16.36
C TRP A 116 16.14 -13.47 -16.73
N PHE A 117 14.84 -13.41 -16.42
CA PHE A 117 13.84 -14.40 -16.87
C PHE A 117 13.48 -14.31 -18.37
N ALA A 118 14.21 -13.51 -19.17
CA ALA A 118 13.80 -13.15 -20.52
C ALA A 118 14.52 -13.92 -21.64
N VAL A 119 15.31 -14.95 -21.34
CA VAL A 119 15.98 -15.75 -22.35
C VAL A 119 15.04 -16.83 -22.86
N GLY A 120 14.70 -16.81 -24.18
CA GLY A 120 13.83 -17.79 -24.83
C GLY A 120 12.32 -17.44 -24.86
N VAL A 121 11.99 -16.17 -24.95
CA VAL A 121 10.60 -15.70 -24.90
C VAL A 121 9.90 -15.85 -26.25
N SER A 122 8.72 -16.45 -26.28
CA SER A 122 7.87 -16.55 -27.48
C SER A 122 7.39 -15.16 -27.94
N SER A 123 7.11 -15.00 -29.26
CA SER A 123 6.56 -13.78 -29.87
C SER A 123 5.34 -13.22 -29.13
N ARG A 124 4.48 -14.10 -28.62
CA ARG A 124 3.30 -13.73 -27.82
C ARG A 124 3.63 -13.01 -26.52
N ILE A 125 4.79 -13.29 -25.91
CA ILE A 125 5.23 -12.60 -24.69
C ILE A 125 5.81 -11.23 -25.06
N GLU A 126 6.47 -11.10 -26.19
CA GLU A 126 6.97 -9.81 -26.70
C GLU A 126 5.81 -8.85 -27.03
N GLU A 127 4.78 -9.34 -27.70
CA GLU A 127 3.56 -8.58 -27.95
C GLU A 127 2.91 -8.08 -26.64
N LYS A 128 2.77 -8.95 -25.64
CA LYS A 128 2.26 -8.57 -24.31
C LYS A 128 3.12 -7.53 -23.61
N ARG A 129 4.44 -7.61 -23.76
CA ARG A 129 5.37 -6.62 -23.18
C ARG A 129 5.25 -5.27 -23.88
N ALA A 130 5.17 -5.26 -25.23
CA ALA A 130 4.98 -4.03 -26.00
C ALA A 130 3.66 -3.35 -25.62
N TYR A 131 2.59 -4.13 -25.52
CA TYR A 131 1.28 -3.67 -25.09
C TYR A 131 1.31 -3.09 -23.68
N TRP A 132 1.89 -3.81 -22.71
CA TRP A 132 2.06 -3.33 -21.37
C TRP A 132 2.86 -2.02 -21.31
N LYS A 133 3.96 -1.96 -22.07
CA LYS A 133 4.78 -0.75 -22.16
C LYS A 133 4.00 0.44 -22.73
N ALA A 134 3.23 0.25 -23.79
CA ALA A 134 2.39 1.30 -24.38
C ALA A 134 1.38 1.85 -23.38
N ASN A 135 0.73 0.99 -22.57
CA ASN A 135 -0.20 1.41 -21.51
C ASN A 135 0.52 2.16 -20.37
N VAL A 136 1.72 1.73 -19.98
CA VAL A 136 2.53 2.45 -18.99
C VAL A 136 2.90 3.84 -19.49
N ASP A 137 3.36 3.95 -20.73
CA ASP A 137 3.75 5.22 -21.36
C ASP A 137 2.54 6.16 -21.50
N LEU A 138 1.35 5.63 -21.86
CA LEU A 138 0.10 6.38 -21.89
C LEU A 138 -0.24 6.96 -20.52
N LEU A 139 -0.22 6.12 -19.48
CA LEU A 139 -0.55 6.56 -18.13
C LEU A 139 0.50 7.52 -17.56
N ALA A 140 1.77 7.40 -17.93
CA ALA A 140 2.80 8.35 -17.56
C ALA A 140 2.55 9.73 -18.18
N LYS A 141 2.19 9.80 -19.47
CA LYS A 141 1.81 11.04 -20.17
C LYS A 141 0.60 11.71 -19.52
N LEU A 142 -0.43 10.94 -19.17
CA LEU A 142 -1.63 11.49 -18.51
C LEU A 142 -1.33 12.08 -17.14
N ARG A 143 -0.27 11.62 -16.47
CA ARG A 143 0.18 12.15 -15.17
C ARG A 143 1.14 13.33 -15.28
N ASP A 144 1.42 13.86 -16.49
CA ASP A 144 2.24 15.07 -16.65
C ASP A 144 1.42 16.34 -16.39
N VAL A 145 0.81 16.40 -15.24
CA VAL A 145 -0.03 17.50 -14.78
C VAL A 145 0.28 17.82 -13.31
N PRO A 146 -0.04 19.02 -12.81
CA PRO A 146 0.04 19.28 -11.37
C PRO A 146 -0.94 18.39 -10.58
N CYS A 147 -0.60 18.09 -9.34
CA CYS A 147 -1.54 17.48 -8.39
C CYS A 147 -2.76 18.40 -8.22
N LEU A 148 -3.97 17.86 -8.42
CA LEU A 148 -5.21 18.65 -8.34
C LEU A 148 -5.38 19.33 -6.97
N ASP A 149 -5.02 18.66 -5.86
CA ASP A 149 -5.28 19.20 -4.52
C ASP A 149 -4.18 20.15 -4.04
N SER A 150 -2.91 19.82 -4.26
CA SER A 150 -1.80 20.63 -3.76
C SER A 150 -1.28 21.66 -4.77
N GLY A 151 -1.69 21.60 -6.03
CA GLY A 151 -1.20 22.43 -7.13
C GLY A 151 0.27 22.19 -7.50
N ARG A 152 0.99 21.33 -6.76
CA ARG A 152 2.42 21.09 -6.96
C ARG A 152 2.66 20.10 -8.08
N ARG A 153 3.76 20.30 -8.82
CA ARG A 153 4.23 19.32 -9.81
C ARG A 153 5.09 18.25 -9.15
N PHE A 154 4.88 17.01 -9.57
CA PHE A 154 5.63 15.83 -9.13
C PHE A 154 5.96 14.96 -10.34
N PRO A 155 7.00 14.11 -10.26
CA PRO A 155 7.22 13.07 -11.25
C PRO A 155 5.98 12.17 -11.39
N PHE A 156 5.75 11.64 -12.60
CA PHE A 156 4.54 10.85 -12.93
C PHE A 156 4.32 9.65 -12.00
N TYR A 157 5.37 9.06 -11.44
CA TYR A 157 5.31 7.92 -10.53
C TYR A 157 4.87 8.27 -9.10
N VAL A 158 4.86 9.56 -8.75
CA VAL A 158 4.30 10.08 -7.49
C VAL A 158 2.82 10.38 -7.62
N LEU A 159 2.34 10.63 -8.85
CA LEU A 159 0.95 10.96 -9.14
C LEU A 159 0.10 9.70 -9.30
N GLN A 160 -1.12 9.73 -8.77
CA GLN A 160 -2.04 8.61 -8.73
C GLN A 160 -3.42 9.02 -9.27
N PHE A 161 -4.12 8.06 -9.86
CA PHE A 161 -5.52 8.23 -10.29
C PHE A 161 -6.43 7.91 -9.09
N ASP A 162 -7.17 8.90 -8.62
CA ASP A 162 -8.12 8.79 -7.51
C ASP A 162 -9.56 8.94 -8.03
N HIS A 163 -10.36 7.89 -7.92
CA HIS A 163 -11.75 7.93 -8.36
C HIS A 163 -12.53 8.98 -7.56
N ARG A 164 -13.18 9.92 -8.27
CA ARG A 164 -14.05 10.93 -7.65
C ARG A 164 -15.18 10.29 -6.86
N ASP A 165 -15.78 9.25 -7.44
CA ASP A 165 -16.80 8.43 -6.81
C ASP A 165 -16.32 6.97 -6.74
N PRO A 166 -15.98 6.45 -5.52
CA PRO A 166 -15.54 5.06 -5.36
C PRO A 166 -16.59 4.01 -5.78
N THR A 167 -17.88 4.36 -5.83
CA THR A 167 -18.95 3.43 -6.24
C THR A 167 -18.93 3.15 -7.75
N GLN A 168 -18.40 4.08 -8.55
CA GLN A 168 -18.26 3.93 -10.01
C GLN A 168 -16.96 3.28 -10.44
N LYS A 169 -16.11 2.92 -9.50
CA LYS A 169 -14.85 2.24 -9.75
C LYS A 169 -15.08 0.81 -10.23
N ARG A 170 -14.73 0.50 -11.49
CA ARG A 170 -14.73 -0.88 -12.00
C ARG A 170 -13.43 -1.61 -11.64
N TYR A 171 -12.29 -0.95 -11.84
CA TYR A 171 -10.96 -1.51 -11.58
C TYR A 171 -10.01 -0.43 -11.04
N THR A 172 -8.92 -0.84 -10.40
CA THR A 172 -7.80 0.09 -10.21
C THR A 172 -7.09 0.29 -11.55
N VAL A 173 -6.84 1.53 -11.93
CA VAL A 173 -6.16 1.86 -13.20
C VAL A 173 -4.83 1.11 -13.35
N SER A 174 -4.07 0.92 -12.25
CA SER A 174 -2.82 0.15 -12.27
C SER A 174 -3.01 -1.34 -12.58
N GLN A 175 -4.13 -1.95 -12.22
CA GLN A 175 -4.43 -3.35 -12.56
C GLN A 175 -4.78 -3.51 -14.04
N MET A 176 -5.31 -2.47 -14.69
CA MET A 176 -5.73 -2.53 -16.09
C MET A 176 -4.56 -2.56 -17.07
N ILE A 177 -3.36 -2.14 -16.66
CA ILE A 177 -2.17 -1.99 -17.53
C ILE A 177 -1.86 -3.27 -18.32
N SER A 178 -2.07 -4.45 -17.71
CA SER A 178 -1.69 -5.74 -18.29
C SER A 178 -2.75 -6.42 -19.12
N HIS A 179 -4.02 -5.95 -19.08
CA HIS A 179 -5.14 -6.69 -19.70
C HIS A 179 -6.22 -5.83 -20.37
N ALA A 180 -6.21 -4.51 -20.16
CA ALA A 180 -7.25 -3.64 -20.73
C ALA A 180 -6.70 -2.81 -21.90
N GLY A 181 -7.53 -2.60 -22.93
CA GLY A 181 -7.22 -1.71 -24.05
C GLY A 181 -7.12 -0.24 -23.66
N PRO A 182 -6.40 0.58 -24.44
CA PRO A 182 -6.24 2.00 -24.18
C PRO A 182 -7.55 2.75 -23.97
N GLU A 183 -8.57 2.47 -24.79
CA GLU A 183 -9.89 3.08 -24.67
C GLU A 183 -10.58 2.76 -23.34
N THR A 184 -10.49 1.49 -22.89
CA THR A 184 -11.03 1.06 -21.58
C THR A 184 -10.29 1.72 -20.43
N ILE A 185 -8.97 1.87 -20.55
CA ILE A 185 -8.14 2.58 -19.56
C ILE A 185 -8.54 4.05 -19.50
N LEU A 186 -8.67 4.72 -20.65
CA LEU A 186 -9.06 6.13 -20.74
C LEU A 186 -10.46 6.37 -20.18
N ALA A 187 -11.41 5.48 -20.45
CA ALA A 187 -12.75 5.55 -19.88
C ALA A 187 -12.76 5.44 -18.34
N GLU A 188 -11.87 4.63 -17.76
CA GLU A 188 -11.74 4.54 -16.32
C GLU A 188 -10.99 5.74 -15.74
N VAL A 189 -9.93 6.20 -16.41
CA VAL A 189 -9.17 7.42 -16.02
C VAL A 189 -10.06 8.67 -16.03
N ALA A 190 -11.00 8.77 -16.98
CA ALA A 190 -11.95 9.89 -17.05
C ALA A 190 -12.82 10.05 -15.79
N LYS A 191 -12.94 9.02 -14.94
CA LYS A 191 -13.64 9.06 -13.65
C LYS A 191 -12.74 9.50 -12.49
N CYS A 192 -11.45 9.71 -12.74
CA CYS A 192 -10.45 9.96 -11.72
C CYS A 192 -9.97 11.41 -11.72
N ASP A 193 -9.54 11.86 -10.56
CA ASP A 193 -8.65 13.01 -10.41
C ASP A 193 -7.20 12.52 -10.37
N ILE A 194 -6.26 13.39 -10.79
CA ILE A 194 -4.84 13.11 -10.69
C ILE A 194 -4.29 13.86 -9.49
N VAL A 195 -3.90 13.13 -8.46
CA VAL A 195 -3.41 13.66 -7.19
C VAL A 195 -2.11 12.99 -6.78
N CYS A 196 -1.27 13.67 -6.00
CA CYS A 196 -0.06 13.04 -5.48
C CYS A 196 -0.38 11.98 -4.42
N ALA A 197 0.55 11.09 -4.11
CA ALA A 197 0.34 9.98 -3.18
C ALA A 197 -0.07 10.48 -1.78
N ASN A 198 0.46 11.60 -1.31
CA ASN A 198 0.06 12.21 -0.04
C ASN A 198 -1.42 12.64 -0.07
N CYS A 199 -1.84 13.37 -1.09
CA CYS A 199 -3.22 13.83 -1.25
C CYS A 199 -4.18 12.66 -1.44
N HIS A 200 -3.81 11.64 -2.22
CA HIS A 200 -4.63 10.44 -2.39
C HIS A 200 -4.89 9.71 -1.06
N ARG A 201 -3.86 9.57 -0.21
CA ARG A 201 -4.04 8.98 1.12
C ARG A 201 -4.91 9.82 2.03
N ASP A 202 -4.75 11.14 2.00
CA ASP A 202 -5.58 12.03 2.79
C ASP A 202 -7.05 11.97 2.36
N ARG A 203 -7.32 11.99 1.06
CA ARG A 203 -8.67 11.77 0.51
C ARG A 203 -9.26 10.42 0.95
N THR A 204 -8.48 9.34 0.83
CA THR A 204 -8.89 8.00 1.24
C THR A 204 -9.22 7.95 2.73
N PHE A 205 -8.44 8.60 3.57
CA PHE A 205 -8.67 8.67 5.01
C PHE A 205 -9.97 9.42 5.32
N ARG A 206 -10.19 10.59 4.73
CA ARG A 206 -11.38 11.43 4.95
C ARG A 206 -12.69 10.79 4.47
N ARG A 207 -12.62 9.92 3.45
CA ARG A 207 -13.80 9.21 2.92
C ARG A 207 -14.22 8.01 3.78
N ARG A 208 -13.40 7.60 4.75
CA ARG A 208 -13.77 6.48 5.64
C ARG A 208 -14.92 6.89 6.54
N PRO A 209 -15.96 6.04 6.69
CA PRO A 209 -16.98 6.29 7.67
C PRO A 209 -16.39 6.29 9.08
N ALA A 210 -16.88 7.15 9.97
CA ALA A 210 -16.39 7.29 11.35
C ALA A 210 -16.43 5.96 12.15
N SER A 211 -17.29 5.03 11.74
CA SER A 211 -17.40 3.67 12.31
C SER A 211 -16.37 2.68 11.81
N ALA A 212 -15.67 2.96 10.71
CA ALA A 212 -14.57 2.16 10.25
C ALA A 212 -13.35 2.50 11.13
N GLY A 213 -13.10 1.67 12.13
CA GLY A 213 -11.92 1.80 12.98
C GLY A 213 -10.69 2.07 12.11
N VAL A 214 -9.89 3.04 12.52
CA VAL A 214 -8.75 3.54 11.74
C VAL A 214 -7.70 2.45 11.62
N LEU A 215 -7.67 1.80 10.45
CA LEU A 215 -6.55 0.97 10.01
C LEU A 215 -5.46 1.85 9.38
#